data_46a0778f9f7ebf825af7b94b9046735a
#
_entry.id   46a0778f9f7ebf825af7b94b9046735a
#
_cell.length_a   1.000
_cell.length_b   1.000
_cell.length_c   1.000
_cell.angle_alpha   90.00
_cell.angle_beta   90.00
_cell.angle_gamma   90.00
#
_symmetry.space_group_name_H-M   'P 1'
#
loop_
_entity.id
_entity.type
_entity.pdbx_description
1 polymer ?
#
loop_
_entity_poly.entity_id
_entity_poly.type
_entity_poly.pdbx_seq_one_letter_code
_entity_poly.pdbx_strand_id
1 'polypeptide(L)'
;EVYGQFPRVGTNQFIPLDMVRMAQERELVEDKEAPLLMGVDVARFGDDESVICYRRGRDARTKKQKTYKGVDTSTLAMHVANAIECENPDAVFVDGAGVGGGVIDRLRQLGYRVIEVQSGEKADASDKYLNKRVEMWGLMREWLKTGCLTKNEQLENELIAPEYEITPKGQVKLETKESMKKRGVASPDFA
;
A
#
# COMPACT_ATOMS: atom_id res chain seq x y z
N GLU A 1 -7.20 -9.46 -34.23
CA GLU A 1 -6.45 -9.97 -33.07
C GLU A 1 -5.43 -8.94 -32.67
N VAL A 2 -5.68 -8.22 -31.56
CA VAL A 2 -4.73 -7.26 -30.99
C VAL A 2 -3.93 -8.04 -29.96
N TYR A 3 -2.73 -8.45 -30.32
CA TYR A 3 -1.76 -8.95 -29.35
C TYR A 3 -1.36 -7.79 -28.44
N GLY A 4 -1.85 -7.79 -27.21
CA GLY A 4 -1.40 -6.89 -26.17
C GLY A 4 0.07 -7.11 -25.90
N GLN A 5 0.91 -6.23 -26.46
CA GLN A 5 2.31 -6.19 -26.04
C GLN A 5 2.33 -5.63 -24.61
N PHE A 6 2.81 -6.43 -23.66
CA PHE A 6 3.18 -5.93 -22.35
C PHE A 6 4.11 -4.72 -22.51
N PRO A 7 3.92 -3.65 -21.73
CA PRO A 7 4.83 -2.52 -21.77
C PRO A 7 6.25 -3.05 -21.57
N ARG A 8 7.14 -2.71 -22.47
CA ARG A 8 8.57 -2.98 -22.30
C ARG A 8 8.98 -2.38 -20.95
N VAL A 9 9.65 -3.17 -20.12
CA VAL A 9 10.23 -2.77 -18.85
C VAL A 9 10.80 -1.36 -18.99
N GLY A 10 10.10 -0.37 -18.44
CA GLY A 10 10.60 1.00 -18.37
C GLY A 10 11.87 0.97 -17.52
N THR A 11 12.93 1.57 -17.98
CA THR A 11 14.23 1.58 -17.29
C THR A 11 14.19 2.20 -15.90
N ASN A 12 13.06 2.80 -15.52
CA ASN A 12 12.88 3.60 -14.29
C ASN A 12 11.78 3.06 -13.36
N GLN A 13 11.33 1.81 -13.51
CA GLN A 13 10.38 1.22 -12.55
C GLN A 13 11.00 1.15 -11.16
N PHE A 14 10.29 1.63 -10.15
CA PHE A 14 10.80 1.61 -8.77
C PHE A 14 10.83 0.19 -8.17
N ILE A 15 9.77 -0.58 -8.37
CA ILE A 15 9.71 -2.00 -8.01
C ILE A 15 9.70 -2.82 -9.32
N PRO A 16 10.75 -3.62 -9.59
CA PRO A 16 10.80 -4.44 -10.79
C PRO A 16 9.77 -5.57 -10.78
N LEU A 17 9.25 -5.93 -11.94
CA LEU A 17 8.26 -7.00 -12.12
C LEU A 17 8.74 -8.37 -11.60
N ASP A 18 9.98 -8.72 -11.85
CA ASP A 18 10.57 -9.97 -11.40
C ASP A 18 10.58 -10.08 -9.87
N MET A 19 10.84 -8.97 -9.16
CA MET A 19 10.79 -8.93 -7.69
C MET A 19 9.38 -9.22 -7.17
N VAL A 20 8.34 -8.66 -7.78
CA VAL A 20 6.94 -8.89 -7.40
C VAL A 20 6.57 -10.36 -7.65
N ARG A 21 6.89 -10.88 -8.84
CA ARG A 21 6.62 -12.29 -9.19
C ARG A 21 7.34 -13.27 -8.28
N MET A 22 8.60 -13.03 -7.98
CA MET A 22 9.34 -13.83 -7.00
C MET A 22 8.68 -13.83 -5.63
N ALA A 23 8.15 -12.70 -5.17
CA ALA A 23 7.40 -12.63 -3.91
C ALA A 23 6.06 -13.38 -3.97
N GLN A 24 5.39 -13.39 -5.13
CA GLN A 24 4.14 -14.14 -5.34
C GLN A 24 4.35 -15.65 -5.45
N GLU A 25 5.52 -16.09 -5.91
CA GLU A 25 5.86 -17.52 -6.07
C GLU A 25 6.60 -18.10 -4.87
N ARG A 26 7.13 -17.25 -4.01
CA ARG A 26 7.93 -17.68 -2.86
C ARG A 26 7.15 -18.61 -1.95
N GLU A 27 7.81 -19.66 -1.49
CA GLU A 27 7.29 -20.54 -0.46
C GLU A 27 7.14 -19.76 0.86
N LEU A 28 5.96 -19.91 1.49
CA LEU A 28 5.66 -19.23 2.73
C LEU A 28 6.26 -20.00 3.91
N VAL A 29 7.07 -19.33 4.68
CA VAL A 29 7.50 -19.80 6.02
C VAL A 29 6.61 -19.09 7.04
N GLU A 30 5.72 -19.84 7.71
CA GLU A 30 4.88 -19.30 8.77
C GLU A 30 5.73 -18.84 9.96
N ASP A 31 5.44 -17.62 10.43
CA ASP A 31 5.95 -17.07 11.67
C ASP A 31 4.76 -16.58 12.50
N LYS A 32 4.28 -17.46 13.39
CA LYS A 32 3.11 -17.18 14.24
C LYS A 32 3.39 -16.16 15.33
N GLU A 33 4.65 -16.00 15.70
CA GLU A 33 5.10 -15.05 16.73
C GLU A 33 5.28 -13.63 16.16
N ALA A 34 5.39 -13.49 14.85
CA ALA A 34 5.49 -12.18 14.23
C ALA A 34 4.18 -11.39 14.41
N PRO A 35 4.26 -10.07 14.68
CA PRO A 35 3.08 -9.24 14.85
C PRO A 35 2.22 -9.19 13.58
N LEU A 36 0.89 -9.25 13.78
CA LEU A 36 -0.08 -9.00 12.72
C LEU A 36 -0.27 -7.50 12.59
N LEU A 37 0.08 -6.96 11.45
CA LEU A 37 -0.11 -5.56 11.09
C LEU A 37 -1.29 -5.43 10.14
N MET A 38 -2.11 -4.41 10.35
CA MET A 38 -3.22 -4.05 9.48
C MET A 38 -2.98 -2.66 8.91
N GLY A 39 -3.06 -2.52 7.60
CA GLY A 39 -2.99 -1.26 6.87
C GLY A 39 -4.36 -0.90 6.30
N VAL A 40 -4.72 0.37 6.35
CA VAL A 40 -5.97 0.91 5.79
C VAL A 40 -5.66 2.08 4.90
N ASP A 41 -5.90 1.94 3.59
CA ASP A 41 -5.94 3.04 2.65
C ASP A 41 -7.38 3.56 2.52
N VAL A 42 -7.55 4.87 2.63
CA VAL A 42 -8.87 5.52 2.66
C VAL A 42 -9.09 6.32 1.39
N ALA A 43 -9.95 5.79 0.52
CA ALA A 43 -10.34 6.48 -0.69
C ALA A 43 -11.47 7.50 -0.45
N ARG A 44 -11.52 8.55 -1.28
CA ARG A 44 -12.65 9.46 -1.37
C ARG A 44 -13.84 8.78 -2.08
N PHE A 45 -15.05 9.34 -1.88
CA PHE A 45 -16.19 9.00 -2.73
C PHE A 45 -15.83 9.12 -4.20
N GLY A 46 -16.14 8.09 -5.00
CA GLY A 46 -15.86 8.06 -6.43
C GLY A 46 -15.47 6.66 -6.91
N ASP A 47 -14.56 6.63 -7.87
CA ASP A 47 -14.11 5.38 -8.49
C ASP A 47 -13.01 4.67 -7.71
N ASP A 48 -12.33 5.37 -6.80
CA ASP A 48 -11.27 4.81 -5.97
C ASP A 48 -11.83 3.88 -4.87
N GLU A 49 -11.09 2.87 -4.50
CA GLU A 49 -11.47 1.87 -3.49
C GLU A 49 -10.68 2.06 -2.19
N SER A 50 -11.37 2.00 -1.05
CA SER A 50 -10.68 1.87 0.25
C SER A 50 -10.25 0.42 0.44
N VAL A 51 -9.04 0.22 0.95
CA VAL A 51 -8.45 -1.12 1.08
C VAL A 51 -8.01 -1.38 2.52
N ILE A 52 -8.34 -2.56 3.02
CA ILE A 52 -7.77 -3.10 4.26
C ILE A 52 -6.83 -4.24 3.88
N CYS A 53 -5.56 -4.12 4.22
CA CYS A 53 -4.56 -5.15 3.98
C CYS A 53 -3.94 -5.65 5.29
N TYR A 54 -3.30 -6.81 5.23
CA TYR A 54 -2.71 -7.46 6.40
C TYR A 54 -1.31 -7.97 6.08
N ARG A 55 -0.45 -7.96 7.10
CA ARG A 55 0.88 -8.55 7.04
C ARG A 55 1.28 -9.14 8.40
N ARG A 56 1.73 -10.38 8.40
CA ARG A 56 2.36 -11.02 9.56
C ARG A 56 3.80 -11.38 9.20
N GLY A 57 4.76 -10.66 9.76
CA GLY A 57 6.17 -10.88 9.42
C GLY A 57 6.45 -10.80 7.92
N ARG A 58 6.75 -11.93 7.30
CA ARG A 58 6.98 -12.05 5.85
C ARG A 58 5.77 -12.53 5.05
N ASP A 59 4.63 -12.70 5.69
CA ASP A 59 3.38 -13.15 5.07
C ASP A 59 2.40 -11.99 4.84
N ALA A 60 2.14 -11.65 3.60
CA ALA A 60 1.02 -10.82 3.16
C ALA A 60 0.11 -11.59 2.18
N ARG A 61 0.06 -12.93 2.28
CA ARG A 61 -0.72 -13.83 1.42
C ARG A 61 -1.90 -14.46 2.15
N THR A 62 -1.69 -14.92 3.39
CA THR A 62 -2.66 -15.74 4.11
C THR A 62 -3.94 -14.99 4.44
N LYS A 63 -3.83 -13.73 4.89
CA LYS A 63 -5.01 -12.89 5.12
C LYS A 63 -5.34 -12.08 3.88
N LYS A 64 -6.56 -12.30 3.37
CA LYS A 64 -7.03 -11.61 2.16
C LYS A 64 -7.28 -10.13 2.43
N GLN A 65 -6.91 -9.30 1.49
CA GLN A 65 -7.31 -7.89 1.45
C GLN A 65 -8.83 -7.79 1.33
N LYS A 66 -9.38 -6.71 1.89
CA LYS A 66 -10.80 -6.34 1.77
C LYS A 66 -10.89 -4.98 1.11
N THR A 67 -11.72 -4.85 0.10
CA THR A 67 -11.95 -3.60 -0.62
C THR A 67 -13.36 -3.11 -0.41
N TYR A 68 -13.52 -1.79 -0.36
CA TYR A 68 -14.79 -1.11 -0.15
C TYR A 68 -14.91 0.07 -1.11
N LYS A 69 -15.93 0.05 -1.96
CA LYS A 69 -16.19 1.11 -2.95
C LYS A 69 -17.45 1.88 -2.58
N GLY A 70 -17.39 3.20 -2.70
CA GLY A 70 -18.55 4.06 -2.52
C GLY A 70 -19.12 4.13 -1.10
N VAL A 71 -18.33 3.79 -0.08
CA VAL A 71 -18.73 3.90 1.33
C VAL A 71 -18.31 5.23 1.94
N ASP A 72 -19.11 5.78 2.84
CA ASP A 72 -18.72 6.96 3.61
C ASP A 72 -17.69 6.65 4.71
N THR A 73 -17.07 7.68 5.26
CA THR A 73 -16.01 7.54 6.27
C THR A 73 -16.50 6.86 7.55
N SER A 74 -17.76 7.09 7.97
CA SER A 74 -18.34 6.45 9.14
C SER A 74 -18.58 4.96 8.91
N THR A 75 -19.12 4.60 7.74
CA THR A 75 -19.31 3.21 7.33
C THR A 75 -17.98 2.48 7.20
N LEU A 76 -16.97 3.13 6.57
CA LEU A 76 -15.63 2.56 6.48
C LEU A 76 -15.02 2.34 7.87
N ALA A 77 -15.15 3.31 8.79
CA ALA A 77 -14.67 3.16 10.16
C ALA A 77 -15.31 1.95 10.88
N MET A 78 -16.60 1.67 10.64
CA MET A 78 -17.26 0.47 11.16
C MET A 78 -16.72 -0.82 10.55
N HIS A 79 -16.41 -0.83 9.25
CA HIS A 79 -15.76 -1.99 8.61
C HIS A 79 -14.35 -2.23 9.16
N VAL A 80 -13.58 -1.16 9.40
CA VAL A 80 -12.26 -1.23 10.02
C VAL A 80 -12.36 -1.73 11.46
N ALA A 81 -13.29 -1.18 12.26
CA ALA A 81 -13.55 -1.63 13.64
C ALA A 81 -13.88 -3.13 13.69
N ASN A 82 -14.81 -3.58 12.84
CA ASN A 82 -15.15 -4.99 12.75
C ASN A 82 -13.95 -5.87 12.34
N ALA A 83 -13.11 -5.36 11.42
CA ALA A 83 -11.89 -6.07 11.03
C ALA A 83 -10.87 -6.15 12.19
N ILE A 84 -10.76 -5.11 13.02
CA ILE A 84 -9.92 -5.13 14.22
C ILE A 84 -10.41 -6.19 15.21
N GLU A 85 -11.73 -6.23 15.50
CA GLU A 85 -12.32 -7.22 16.41
C GLU A 85 -12.15 -8.67 15.92
N CYS A 86 -12.34 -8.89 14.61
CA CYS A 86 -12.24 -10.23 14.04
C CYS A 86 -10.80 -10.75 13.93
N GLU A 87 -9.85 -9.88 13.58
CA GLU A 87 -8.50 -10.28 13.23
C GLU A 87 -7.49 -10.05 14.37
N ASN A 88 -7.85 -9.22 15.35
CA ASN A 88 -7.04 -8.84 16.51
C ASN A 88 -5.58 -8.46 16.12
N PRO A 89 -5.39 -7.42 15.27
CA PRO A 89 -4.05 -7.01 14.86
C PRO A 89 -3.28 -6.37 16.00
N ASP A 90 -1.96 -6.57 16.03
CA ASP A 90 -1.05 -5.95 17.01
C ASP A 90 -0.88 -4.44 16.77
N ALA A 91 -1.00 -4.00 15.52
CA ALA A 91 -1.01 -2.58 15.16
C ALA A 91 -1.88 -2.33 13.93
N VAL A 92 -2.54 -1.17 13.92
CA VAL A 92 -3.40 -0.68 12.83
C VAL A 92 -2.87 0.65 12.33
N PHE A 93 -2.52 0.71 11.04
CA PHE A 93 -2.03 1.90 10.36
C PHE A 93 -3.12 2.41 9.41
N VAL A 94 -3.44 3.68 9.48
CA VAL A 94 -4.48 4.30 8.64
C VAL A 94 -3.88 5.49 7.90
N ASP A 95 -4.04 5.56 6.57
CA ASP A 95 -3.65 6.76 5.82
C ASP A 95 -4.57 7.91 6.23
N GLY A 96 -3.97 8.93 6.85
CA GLY A 96 -4.64 10.15 7.32
C GLY A 96 -4.80 11.21 6.24
N ALA A 97 -4.25 11.00 5.03
CA ALA A 97 -4.35 11.98 3.97
C ALA A 97 -5.80 12.19 3.50
N GLY A 98 -6.14 13.44 3.20
CA GLY A 98 -7.46 13.79 2.67
C GLY A 98 -8.61 13.44 3.62
N VAL A 99 -9.43 12.43 3.27
CA VAL A 99 -10.62 12.03 4.06
C VAL A 99 -10.30 11.01 5.18
N GLY A 100 -9.10 10.46 5.19
CA GLY A 100 -8.69 9.45 6.18
C GLY A 100 -8.76 9.94 7.62
N GLY A 101 -8.55 11.24 7.87
CA GLY A 101 -8.72 11.85 9.19
C GLY A 101 -10.09 11.55 9.82
N GLY A 102 -11.17 11.59 9.03
CA GLY A 102 -12.52 11.28 9.53
C GLY A 102 -12.69 9.82 9.98
N VAL A 103 -12.03 8.88 9.28
CA VAL A 103 -12.00 7.46 9.69
C VAL A 103 -11.22 7.29 10.99
N ILE A 104 -10.06 7.95 11.09
CA ILE A 104 -9.19 7.91 12.28
C ILE A 104 -9.92 8.46 13.49
N ASP A 105 -10.55 9.64 13.36
CA ASP A 105 -11.30 10.26 14.45
C ASP A 105 -12.44 9.36 14.93
N ARG A 106 -13.17 8.75 14.00
CA ARG A 106 -14.26 7.84 14.34
C ARG A 106 -13.76 6.59 15.06
N LEU A 107 -12.66 5.99 14.61
CA LEU A 107 -12.06 4.84 15.28
C LEU A 107 -11.58 5.18 16.69
N ARG A 108 -10.95 6.33 16.88
CA ARG A 108 -10.51 6.82 18.20
C ARG A 108 -11.70 7.07 19.14
N GLN A 109 -12.81 7.64 18.65
CA GLN A 109 -14.05 7.80 19.41
C GLN A 109 -14.65 6.46 19.85
N LEU A 110 -14.50 5.42 19.04
CA LEU A 110 -14.94 4.05 19.37
C LEU A 110 -13.97 3.33 20.33
N GLY A 111 -12.85 3.96 20.71
CA GLY A 111 -11.87 3.42 21.65
C GLY A 111 -10.74 2.62 21.01
N TYR A 112 -10.67 2.56 19.68
CA TYR A 112 -9.59 1.84 18.97
C TYR A 112 -8.31 2.66 18.93
N ARG A 113 -7.18 2.01 19.13
CA ARG A 113 -5.85 2.60 18.95
C ARG A 113 -5.42 2.41 17.51
N VAL A 114 -5.29 3.51 16.77
CA VAL A 114 -4.82 3.52 15.40
C VAL A 114 -3.64 4.48 15.23
N ILE A 115 -2.70 4.08 14.40
CA ILE A 115 -1.51 4.86 14.04
C ILE A 115 -1.83 5.56 12.73
N GLU A 116 -1.86 6.88 12.79
CA GLU A 116 -2.05 7.72 11.62
C GLU A 116 -0.75 7.77 10.80
N VAL A 117 -0.86 7.61 9.49
CA VAL A 117 0.25 7.74 8.55
C VAL A 117 -0.04 8.89 7.60
N GLN A 118 0.85 9.86 7.55
CA GLN A 118 0.74 11.01 6.64
C GLN A 118 1.76 10.85 5.51
N SER A 119 1.28 10.38 4.36
CA SER A 119 2.13 10.07 3.20
C SER A 119 2.91 11.26 2.64
N GLY A 120 2.40 12.49 2.85
CA GLY A 120 3.05 13.75 2.45
C GLY A 120 4.12 14.28 3.40
N GLU A 121 4.24 13.73 4.62
CA GLU A 121 5.22 14.18 5.60
C GLU A 121 6.67 13.89 5.19
N LYS A 122 7.60 14.49 5.95
CA LYS A 122 9.03 14.24 5.79
C LYS A 122 9.34 12.77 6.07
N ALA A 123 10.18 12.16 5.23
CA ALA A 123 10.71 10.82 5.47
C ALA A 123 11.59 10.79 6.74
N ASP A 124 11.59 9.69 7.48
CA ASP A 124 12.53 9.48 8.59
C ASP A 124 13.96 9.40 8.05
N ALA A 125 14.18 8.60 6.98
CA ALA A 125 15.42 8.58 6.22
C ALA A 125 15.41 9.65 5.11
N SER A 126 15.37 10.93 5.51
CA SER A 126 15.24 12.06 4.58
C SER A 126 16.51 12.39 3.79
N ASP A 127 17.62 11.75 4.08
CA ASP A 127 18.82 11.72 3.24
C ASP A 127 18.63 10.83 2.00
N LYS A 128 17.79 9.80 2.09
CA LYS A 128 17.54 8.80 1.05
C LYS A 128 16.21 9.02 0.30
N TYR A 129 15.16 9.44 0.99
CA TYR A 129 13.80 9.54 0.46
C TYR A 129 13.24 10.96 0.54
N LEU A 130 12.54 11.39 -0.51
CA LEU A 130 11.99 12.75 -0.60
C LEU A 130 10.91 13.02 0.47
N ASN A 131 10.02 12.05 0.70
CA ASN A 131 8.92 12.14 1.66
C ASN A 131 8.54 10.74 2.19
N LYS A 132 7.57 10.71 3.12
CA LYS A 132 7.10 9.47 3.77
C LYS A 132 6.53 8.46 2.77
N ARG A 133 5.78 8.89 1.76
CA ARG A 133 5.28 7.99 0.70
C ARG A 133 6.42 7.26 0.02
N VAL A 134 7.47 7.97 -0.39
CA VAL A 134 8.63 7.37 -1.06
C VAL A 134 9.38 6.41 -0.15
N GLU A 135 9.50 6.75 1.13
CA GLU A 135 10.09 5.87 2.13
C GLU A 135 9.29 4.57 2.31
N MET A 136 7.96 4.66 2.42
CA MET A 136 7.09 3.48 2.53
C MET A 136 7.23 2.55 1.33
N TRP A 137 7.26 3.10 0.12
CA TRP A 137 7.53 2.35 -1.11
C TRP A 137 8.93 1.72 -1.10
N GLY A 138 9.94 2.43 -0.59
CA GLY A 138 11.29 1.91 -0.40
C GLY A 138 11.35 0.73 0.56
N LEU A 139 10.63 0.83 1.69
CA LEU A 139 10.51 -0.24 2.68
C LEU A 139 9.75 -1.44 2.10
N MET A 140 8.69 -1.21 1.31
CA MET A 140 7.99 -2.27 0.59
C MET A 140 8.92 -2.99 -0.38
N ARG A 141 9.69 -2.27 -1.18
CA ARG A 141 10.67 -2.84 -2.11
C ARG A 141 11.70 -3.73 -1.38
N GLU A 142 12.21 -3.28 -0.24
CA GLU A 142 13.14 -4.09 0.57
C GLU A 142 12.44 -5.33 1.17
N TRP A 143 11.21 -5.17 1.63
CA TRP A 143 10.43 -6.27 2.19
C TRP A 143 10.13 -7.35 1.13
N LEU A 144 9.84 -6.98 -0.12
CA LEU A 144 9.57 -7.90 -1.24
C LEU A 144 10.72 -8.87 -1.54
N LYS A 145 11.96 -8.53 -1.16
CA LYS A 145 13.12 -9.42 -1.34
C LYS A 145 12.95 -10.74 -0.59
N THR A 146 12.19 -10.76 0.48
CA THR A 146 12.00 -11.94 1.35
C THR A 146 10.53 -12.19 1.73
N GLY A 147 9.62 -11.27 1.45
CA GLY A 147 8.19 -11.39 1.74
C GLY A 147 7.45 -12.25 0.73
N CYS A 148 6.26 -12.73 1.14
CA CYS A 148 5.34 -13.50 0.31
C CYS A 148 4.07 -12.69 0.02
N LEU A 149 3.76 -12.48 -1.24
CA LEU A 149 2.54 -11.81 -1.70
C LEU A 149 1.50 -12.80 -2.21
N THR A 150 0.24 -12.40 -2.15
CA THR A 150 -0.82 -13.10 -2.88
C THR A 150 -0.65 -12.93 -4.38
N LYS A 151 -1.03 -13.95 -5.18
CA LYS A 151 -1.10 -13.83 -6.64
C LYS A 151 -2.33 -13.03 -7.00
N ASN A 152 -2.10 -11.78 -7.40
CA ASN A 152 -3.15 -10.85 -7.81
C ASN A 152 -2.57 -9.94 -8.89
N GLU A 153 -3.20 -9.94 -10.07
CA GLU A 153 -2.75 -9.18 -11.24
C GLU A 153 -2.88 -7.65 -11.02
N GLN A 154 -3.94 -7.21 -10.34
CA GLN A 154 -4.12 -5.80 -10.02
C GLN A 154 -2.99 -5.32 -9.11
N LEU A 155 -2.71 -6.04 -8.01
CA LEU A 155 -1.61 -5.73 -7.09
C LEU A 155 -0.24 -5.73 -7.81
N GLU A 156 -0.01 -6.72 -8.70
CA GLU A 156 1.21 -6.77 -9.51
C GLU A 156 1.35 -5.50 -10.35
N ASN A 157 0.31 -5.15 -11.10
CA ASN A 157 0.31 -3.98 -11.98
C ASN A 157 0.51 -2.67 -11.19
N GLU A 158 -0.14 -2.51 -10.05
CA GLU A 158 -0.02 -1.31 -9.23
C GLU A 158 1.35 -1.18 -8.56
N LEU A 159 1.96 -2.30 -8.11
CA LEU A 159 3.29 -2.29 -7.51
C LEU A 159 4.40 -1.90 -8.50
N ILE A 160 4.28 -2.28 -9.77
CA ILE A 160 5.28 -1.97 -10.80
C ILE A 160 5.04 -0.64 -11.51
N ALA A 161 3.87 -0.04 -11.31
CA ALA A 161 3.45 1.14 -12.06
C ALA A 161 4.28 2.40 -11.78
N PRO A 162 4.67 2.74 -10.54
CA PRO A 162 5.41 3.97 -10.27
C PRO A 162 6.82 3.95 -10.82
N GLU A 163 7.19 5.01 -11.52
CA GLU A 163 8.57 5.29 -11.91
C GLU A 163 9.25 6.16 -10.85
N TYR A 164 10.58 6.19 -10.88
CA TYR A 164 11.36 7.00 -9.95
C TYR A 164 12.46 7.80 -10.65
N GLU A 165 12.88 8.84 -9.99
CA GLU A 165 14.05 9.63 -10.34
C GLU A 165 14.90 9.93 -9.10
N ILE A 166 16.15 10.31 -9.32
CA ILE A 166 17.03 10.78 -8.25
C ILE A 166 17.07 12.29 -8.30
N THR A 167 16.76 12.94 -7.19
CA THR A 167 16.83 14.40 -7.09
C THR A 167 18.28 14.89 -7.12
N PRO A 168 18.52 16.19 -7.40
CA PRO A 168 19.87 16.76 -7.31
C PRO A 168 20.56 16.60 -5.94
N LYS A 169 19.78 16.35 -4.88
CA LYS A 169 20.26 16.06 -3.52
C LYS A 169 20.54 14.58 -3.27
N GLY A 170 20.40 13.71 -4.28
CA GLY A 170 20.62 12.27 -4.16
C GLY A 170 19.43 11.48 -3.57
N GLN A 171 18.30 12.12 -3.32
CA GLN A 171 17.11 11.47 -2.78
C GLN A 171 16.31 10.76 -3.86
N VAL A 172 15.73 9.61 -3.52
CA VAL A 172 14.72 8.96 -4.35
C VAL A 172 13.42 9.79 -4.33
N LYS A 173 12.85 10.01 -5.50
CA LYS A 173 11.53 10.63 -5.71
C LYS A 173 10.70 9.73 -6.61
N LEU A 174 9.49 9.38 -6.18
CA LEU A 174 8.53 8.64 -7.01
C LEU A 174 7.71 9.59 -7.87
N GLU A 175 7.27 9.05 -9.01
CA GLU A 175 6.29 9.67 -9.86
C GLU A 175 5.02 10.07 -9.07
N THR A 176 4.45 11.22 -9.40
CA THR A 176 3.20 11.69 -8.77
C THR A 176 1.99 10.98 -9.37
N LYS A 177 0.88 10.89 -8.60
CA LYS A 177 -0.40 10.34 -9.09
C LYS A 177 -0.88 11.07 -10.35
N GLU A 178 -0.67 12.39 -10.44
CA GLU A 178 -1.03 13.20 -11.62
C GLU A 178 -0.18 12.83 -12.85
N SER A 179 1.11 12.58 -12.67
CA SER A 179 1.99 12.14 -13.75
C SER A 179 1.60 10.75 -14.25
N MET A 180 1.31 9.82 -13.33
CA MET A 180 0.82 8.48 -13.68
C MET A 180 -0.48 8.55 -14.50
N LYS A 181 -1.45 9.37 -14.08
CA LYS A 181 -2.70 9.60 -14.83
C LYS A 181 -2.46 10.16 -16.23
N LYS A 182 -1.52 11.10 -16.40
CA LYS A 182 -1.15 11.64 -17.74
C LYS A 182 -0.56 10.56 -18.64
N ARG A 183 0.10 9.56 -18.07
CA ARG A 183 0.67 8.40 -18.76
C ARG A 183 -0.37 7.30 -19.01
N GLY A 184 -1.63 7.50 -18.60
CA GLY A 184 -2.71 6.52 -18.73
C GLY A 184 -2.66 5.37 -17.73
N VAL A 185 -1.94 5.56 -16.63
CA VAL A 185 -1.79 4.57 -15.55
C VAL A 185 -2.67 4.96 -14.37
N ALA A 186 -3.42 4.00 -13.83
CA ALA A 186 -4.27 4.21 -12.65
C ALA A 186 -3.44 4.50 -11.39
N SER A 187 -4.06 5.12 -10.40
CA SER A 187 -3.47 5.29 -9.07
C SER A 187 -3.29 3.92 -8.41
N PRO A 188 -2.17 3.66 -7.73
CA PRO A 188 -1.96 2.41 -7.02
C PRO A 188 -2.70 2.42 -5.68
N ASP A 189 -4.01 2.18 -5.71
CA ASP A 189 -4.86 2.23 -4.53
C ASP A 189 -4.87 0.88 -3.78
N PHE A 190 -4.50 -0.20 -4.45
CA PHE A 190 -4.46 -1.56 -3.92
C PHE A 190 -3.06 -1.98 -3.41
N ALA A 191 -2.02 -1.23 -3.79
CA ALA A 191 -0.62 -1.52 -3.50
C ALA A 191 -0.09 -0.85 -2.22
#